data_b5460a19f7fd7fba1b0cc751c93a3882
#
_entry.id   b5460a19f7fd7fba1b0cc751c93a3882
#
_cell.length_a   1.000
_cell.length_b   1.000
_cell.length_c   1.000
_cell.angle_alpha   90.00
_cell.angle_beta   90.00
_cell.angle_gamma   90.00
#
_symmetry.space_group_name_H-M   'P 1'
#
loop_
_entity.id
_entity.type
_entity.pdbx_description
1 polymer ?
#
loop_
_entity_poly.entity_id
_entity_poly.type
_entity_poly.pdbx_seq_one_letter_code
_entity_poly.pdbx_strand_id
1 'polypeptide(L)'
;MRLRWLVALAVVAAAALAGCGASAPARGGAGSGGASGGGPIRGGTAYWAEQPLEPPNYIFPLTSGAYYSNENVYDFQTLMYRPLYWYGNADRPGVDYALSLGDAPVYTDHNTVVTIHLKLTRWSDGERVSARDVIFWINLLRANEADWASFVPGGFPANLISYRAVNTSTVQLRLDRSYNPIWFTDNELSQITPLPLAWDRTSARGCSAEHGCPPPRTLPDATSSGARAVYAFLNAQAKDLSTYATSPLWRIVDGPWRLAALTASGRATFEPNRRYDGPHRPHLARFVELPFTSETAELALLETGPARGGGGPGAPQISAGYLPDTAIPQAPALRARGYRLAPFYPYGFDYFEPNFNNPTAGPIFRKLYFRQAFQHLVNQPGWIHAYYQGLGVPTYSPVPAQPANPYADRQAYANPYPFSISAARAILTAHGWRVRPGGLTTCIHPGQAAGECGSGIRPDQPLRFTLMYPDGMSYTDNAMVDLQSVAREVGIELTLQERTTATIDAQIEPCQPRSPACAWQLGQYGSAWVFAPDHYPSGEEIFQTGALGNVGSYSNRRIDRLIEATTTAPASRATRALDAYANAVRLQLPDFWQPSPGTLESFQSNLHGTTPNAYGYLTPEDWYFTR
;
A
#
# COMPACT_ATOMS: atom_id res chain seq x y z
N MET A 1 33.45 15.23 -53.58
CA MET A 1 32.78 14.58 -54.75
C MET A 1 31.37 14.26 -54.32
N ARG A 2 30.39 15.11 -54.60
CA ARG A 2 29.45 15.13 -55.73
C ARG A 2 28.88 13.72 -55.99
N LEU A 3 27.56 13.46 -55.70
CA LEU A 3 26.52 13.75 -56.67
C LEU A 3 25.11 13.66 -56.01
N ARG A 4 24.31 14.66 -56.27
CA ARG A 4 22.88 14.81 -56.10
C ARG A 4 22.13 13.91 -57.12
N TRP A 5 20.83 13.54 -56.85
CA TRP A 5 19.74 13.67 -57.80
C TRP A 5 18.40 13.82 -57.06
N LEU A 6 17.71 14.86 -57.45
CA LEU A 6 16.32 15.30 -57.22
C LEU A 6 15.41 14.67 -58.29
N VAL A 7 14.07 14.81 -58.06
CA VAL A 7 12.96 14.94 -59.05
C VAL A 7 11.77 14.09 -58.59
N ALA A 8 10.50 14.47 -58.55
CA ALA A 8 9.79 15.73 -58.69
C ALA A 8 8.31 15.51 -58.29
N LEU A 9 7.65 16.62 -57.97
CA LEU A 9 6.20 16.80 -57.73
C LEU A 9 5.30 16.33 -58.89
N ALA A 10 4.03 15.95 -58.53
CA ALA A 10 2.86 16.31 -59.36
C ALA A 10 1.64 16.61 -58.47
N VAL A 11 1.23 17.85 -58.51
CA VAL A 11 -0.03 18.42 -58.03
C VAL A 11 -1.07 18.30 -59.13
N VAL A 12 -2.30 17.90 -58.82
CA VAL A 12 -3.49 18.27 -59.62
C VAL A 12 -4.61 18.67 -58.67
N ALA A 13 -4.97 19.93 -58.76
CA ALA A 13 -6.16 20.52 -58.20
C ALA A 13 -7.25 20.56 -59.26
N ALA A 14 -8.51 20.30 -58.90
CA ALA A 14 -9.67 20.80 -59.62
C ALA A 14 -10.85 20.97 -58.66
N ALA A 15 -11.49 22.09 -58.79
CA ALA A 15 -12.47 22.71 -57.91
C ALA A 15 -13.92 22.44 -58.32
N ALA A 16 -14.76 22.49 -57.28
CA ALA A 16 -16.12 23.07 -57.18
C ALA A 16 -17.28 22.58 -58.08
N LEU A 17 -18.38 22.22 -57.42
CA LEU A 17 -19.67 22.98 -57.54
C LEU A 17 -20.74 22.42 -56.57
N ALA A 18 -21.52 23.30 -56.05
CA ALA A 18 -22.51 23.15 -55.01
C ALA A 18 -23.75 22.35 -55.38
N GLY A 19 -24.37 21.70 -54.41
CA GLY A 19 -25.70 21.12 -54.48
C GLY A 19 -26.27 20.87 -53.09
N CYS A 20 -27.20 21.74 -52.63
CA CYS A 20 -28.00 21.52 -51.43
C CYS A 20 -28.95 20.34 -51.60
N GLY A 21 -28.89 19.41 -50.66
CA GLY A 21 -29.86 18.32 -50.55
C GLY A 21 -29.84 17.77 -49.13
N ALA A 22 -30.82 18.19 -48.32
CA ALA A 22 -31.04 17.62 -47.00
C ALA A 22 -31.51 16.16 -47.14
N SER A 23 -30.74 15.23 -46.59
CA SER A 23 -31.17 13.84 -46.36
C SER A 23 -30.70 13.40 -45.00
N ALA A 24 -31.63 12.93 -44.18
CA ALA A 24 -31.41 12.40 -42.83
C ALA A 24 -30.40 11.26 -42.83
N PRO A 25 -29.57 11.11 -41.76
CA PRO A 25 -28.66 9.97 -41.67
C PRO A 25 -29.44 8.70 -41.36
N ALA A 26 -29.32 7.73 -42.25
CA ALA A 26 -29.75 6.36 -42.02
C ALA A 26 -29.00 5.78 -40.79
N ARG A 27 -29.77 5.30 -39.85
CA ARG A 27 -29.27 4.48 -38.75
C ARG A 27 -28.63 3.21 -39.32
N GLY A 28 -27.29 3.20 -39.36
CA GLY A 28 -26.52 1.95 -39.49
C GLY A 28 -26.68 1.13 -38.23
N GLY A 29 -27.42 0.03 -38.31
CA GLY A 29 -27.49 -0.93 -37.25
C GLY A 29 -26.13 -1.64 -37.09
N ALA A 30 -25.32 -1.22 -36.12
CA ALA A 30 -24.30 -2.07 -35.56
C ALA A 30 -25.02 -3.18 -34.81
N GLY A 31 -24.86 -4.42 -35.26
CA GLY A 31 -25.36 -5.61 -34.59
C GLY A 31 -24.79 -5.68 -33.16
N SER A 32 -25.55 -5.22 -32.19
CA SER A 32 -25.33 -5.53 -30.81
C SER A 32 -25.63 -7.01 -30.61
N GLY A 33 -24.59 -7.83 -30.50
CA GLY A 33 -24.70 -9.12 -29.85
C GLY A 33 -25.26 -8.88 -28.45
N GLY A 34 -26.56 -9.07 -28.28
CA GLY A 34 -27.27 -8.91 -27.04
C GLY A 34 -26.79 -9.94 -26.02
N ALA A 35 -25.84 -9.56 -25.19
CA ALA A 35 -25.77 -10.13 -23.87
C ALA A 35 -27.02 -9.59 -23.14
N SER A 36 -27.99 -10.45 -22.89
CA SER A 36 -29.17 -10.20 -22.03
C SER A 36 -28.69 -10.08 -20.59
N GLY A 37 -28.07 -8.94 -20.24
CA GLY A 37 -27.71 -8.60 -18.88
C GLY A 37 -28.96 -8.27 -18.10
N GLY A 38 -29.36 -9.17 -17.21
CA GLY A 38 -30.40 -8.88 -16.22
C GLY A 38 -29.99 -7.67 -15.39
N GLY A 39 -30.96 -6.82 -15.01
CA GLY A 39 -30.68 -5.67 -14.14
C GLY A 39 -30.10 -6.08 -12.79
N PRO A 40 -29.46 -5.09 -12.05
CA PRO A 40 -28.91 -5.35 -10.72
C PRO A 40 -29.92 -6.01 -9.77
N ILE A 41 -29.48 -7.08 -9.11
CA ILE A 41 -30.26 -7.74 -8.04
C ILE A 41 -29.90 -7.05 -6.73
N ARG A 42 -30.91 -6.59 -5.96
CA ARG A 42 -30.71 -6.13 -4.61
C ARG A 42 -30.63 -7.32 -3.66
N GLY A 43 -29.67 -7.34 -2.76
CA GLY A 43 -29.44 -8.42 -1.81
C GLY A 43 -28.36 -9.39 -2.26
N GLY A 44 -28.36 -10.58 -1.69
CA GLY A 44 -27.30 -11.57 -1.87
C GLY A 44 -26.11 -11.35 -0.92
N THR A 45 -25.20 -12.31 -0.93
CA THR A 45 -23.95 -12.27 -0.16
C THR A 45 -22.78 -12.43 -1.11
N ALA A 46 -21.85 -11.50 -1.08
CA ALA A 46 -20.56 -11.66 -1.75
C ALA A 46 -19.50 -12.11 -0.72
N TYR A 47 -18.64 -13.01 -1.16
CA TYR A 47 -17.56 -13.58 -0.37
C TYR A 47 -16.23 -13.20 -1.01
N TRP A 48 -15.40 -12.47 -0.27
CA TRP A 48 -14.04 -12.11 -0.64
C TRP A 48 -13.06 -13.12 -0.05
N ALA A 49 -12.20 -13.67 -0.87
CA ALA A 49 -11.09 -14.52 -0.41
C ALA A 49 -9.92 -13.63 0.02
N GLU A 50 -9.59 -13.69 1.32
CA GLU A 50 -8.40 -13.07 1.87
C GLU A 50 -7.14 -13.81 1.44
N GLN A 51 -6.01 -13.14 1.46
CA GLN A 51 -4.73 -13.81 1.30
C GLN A 51 -4.54 -14.86 2.42
N PRO A 52 -3.96 -16.02 2.12
CA PRO A 52 -3.74 -17.04 3.13
C PRO A 52 -2.89 -16.54 4.29
N LEU A 53 -3.31 -16.88 5.53
CA LEU A 53 -2.65 -16.55 6.80
C LEU A 53 -2.71 -15.08 7.22
N GLU A 54 -3.45 -14.24 6.55
CA GLU A 54 -3.54 -12.79 6.80
C GLU A 54 -4.98 -12.32 7.17
N PRO A 55 -5.65 -12.91 8.17
CA PRO A 55 -6.97 -12.42 8.57
C PRO A 55 -6.86 -11.08 9.32
N PRO A 56 -7.90 -10.19 9.20
CA PRO A 56 -7.90 -8.93 9.93
C PRO A 56 -7.85 -9.14 11.44
N ASN A 57 -7.02 -8.36 12.12
CA ASN A 57 -6.77 -8.49 13.56
C ASN A 57 -6.71 -7.16 14.33
N TYR A 58 -7.00 -6.02 13.67
CA TYR A 58 -7.01 -4.70 14.31
C TYR A 58 -8.06 -3.78 13.71
N ILE A 59 -8.97 -3.24 14.56
CA ILE A 59 -10.14 -2.46 14.11
C ILE A 59 -9.99 -0.94 14.26
N PHE A 60 -9.06 -0.46 15.09
CA PHE A 60 -8.95 0.97 15.40
C PHE A 60 -8.15 1.70 14.31
N PRO A 61 -8.76 2.72 13.60
CA PRO A 61 -8.12 3.36 12.45
C PRO A 61 -7.11 4.46 12.87
N LEU A 62 -6.26 4.19 13.83
CA LEU A 62 -5.02 4.88 14.15
C LEU A 62 -4.01 3.78 14.47
N THR A 63 -3.40 3.27 13.41
CA THR A 63 -2.71 1.99 13.41
C THR A 63 -1.22 2.17 13.72
N SER A 64 -0.69 1.33 14.59
CA SER A 64 0.76 1.22 14.81
C SER A 64 1.41 0.29 13.79
N GLY A 65 2.74 0.37 13.61
CA GLY A 65 3.48 -0.47 12.67
C GLY A 65 3.17 -1.96 12.79
N ALA A 66 3.06 -2.47 14.02
CA ALA A 66 2.76 -3.89 14.29
C ALA A 66 1.36 -4.38 13.82
N TYR A 67 0.47 -3.47 13.45
CA TYR A 67 -0.90 -3.79 12.99
C TYR A 67 -1.21 -3.16 11.63
N TYR A 68 -0.24 -2.55 10.99
CA TYR A 68 -0.42 -1.95 9.67
C TYR A 68 -0.26 -3.02 8.59
N SER A 69 -1.37 -3.47 8.06
CA SER A 69 -1.43 -4.42 6.95
C SER A 69 -2.57 -4.07 5.99
N ASN A 70 -2.53 -4.62 4.78
CA ASN A 70 -3.58 -4.42 3.80
C ASN A 70 -4.93 -4.91 4.34
N GLU A 71 -4.95 -6.08 4.96
CA GLU A 71 -6.15 -6.72 5.51
C GLU A 71 -6.76 -5.89 6.62
N ASN A 72 -5.94 -5.28 7.50
CA ASN A 72 -6.46 -4.43 8.56
C ASN A 72 -6.97 -3.08 8.03
N VAL A 73 -6.22 -2.43 7.16
CA VAL A 73 -6.48 -1.03 6.76
C VAL A 73 -7.42 -0.97 5.56
N TYR A 74 -7.07 -1.64 4.45
CA TYR A 74 -7.75 -1.43 3.17
C TYR A 74 -8.96 -2.34 2.97
N ASP A 75 -8.88 -3.56 3.46
CA ASP A 75 -9.96 -4.54 3.30
C ASP A 75 -10.98 -4.45 4.43
N PHE A 76 -10.54 -4.14 5.66
CA PHE A 76 -11.38 -4.20 6.85
C PHE A 76 -11.81 -2.82 7.40
N GLN A 77 -10.85 -1.95 7.79
CA GLN A 77 -11.18 -0.69 8.48
C GLN A 77 -11.92 0.29 7.57
N THR A 78 -11.50 0.43 6.30
CA THR A 78 -12.07 1.39 5.36
C THR A 78 -13.51 1.09 4.95
N LEU A 79 -13.98 -0.14 5.13
CA LEU A 79 -15.39 -0.49 4.96
C LEU A 79 -16.27 0.21 5.99
N MET A 80 -15.72 0.43 7.21
CA MET A 80 -16.45 0.94 8.37
C MET A 80 -16.16 2.40 8.66
N TYR A 81 -14.91 2.84 8.45
CA TYR A 81 -14.41 4.17 8.81
C TYR A 81 -13.81 4.85 7.59
N ARG A 82 -14.44 5.91 7.11
CA ARG A 82 -14.00 6.64 5.93
C ARG A 82 -12.91 7.64 6.28
N PRO A 83 -11.79 7.67 5.54
CA PRO A 83 -10.79 8.71 5.71
C PRO A 83 -11.33 10.07 5.25
N LEU A 84 -10.67 11.14 5.69
CA LEU A 84 -11.01 12.51 5.29
C LEU A 84 -10.97 12.67 3.77
N TYR A 85 -9.97 12.08 3.12
CA TYR A 85 -9.84 12.02 1.66
C TYR A 85 -9.76 10.57 1.19
N TRP A 86 -10.68 10.21 0.30
CA TRP A 86 -10.79 8.89 -0.29
C TRP A 86 -10.05 8.85 -1.63
N TYR A 87 -9.28 7.81 -1.87
CA TYR A 87 -8.70 7.57 -3.17
C TYR A 87 -9.68 6.84 -4.08
N GLY A 88 -9.85 7.35 -5.31
CA GLY A 88 -10.85 6.88 -6.25
C GLY A 88 -10.67 5.42 -6.67
N ASN A 89 -11.79 4.83 -7.12
CA ASN A 89 -11.88 3.45 -7.58
C ASN A 89 -11.40 3.25 -9.02
N ALA A 90 -10.66 4.23 -9.56
CA ALA A 90 -10.11 4.14 -10.90
C ALA A 90 -8.75 3.42 -10.89
N ASP A 91 -8.38 2.87 -12.03
CA ASP A 91 -7.06 2.34 -12.32
C ASP A 91 -5.95 3.42 -12.34
N ARG A 92 -6.33 4.66 -12.03
CA ARG A 92 -5.43 5.82 -11.94
C ARG A 92 -5.42 6.36 -10.52
N PRO A 93 -4.23 6.49 -9.92
CA PRO A 93 -4.09 7.09 -8.62
C PRO A 93 -4.63 8.53 -8.55
N GLY A 94 -5.34 8.88 -7.49
CA GLY A 94 -5.85 10.23 -7.25
C GLY A 94 -6.95 10.31 -6.22
N VAL A 95 -7.04 11.44 -5.51
CA VAL A 95 -8.11 11.70 -4.55
C VAL A 95 -9.44 11.87 -5.26
N ASP A 96 -10.44 11.09 -4.87
CA ASP A 96 -11.84 11.29 -5.28
C ASP A 96 -12.58 12.12 -4.23
N TYR A 97 -12.66 13.41 -4.51
CA TYR A 97 -13.40 14.32 -3.62
C TYR A 97 -14.89 14.02 -3.54
N ALA A 98 -15.49 13.31 -4.51
CA ALA A 98 -16.91 12.93 -4.42
C ALA A 98 -17.14 11.90 -3.33
N LEU A 99 -16.21 10.96 -3.14
CA LEU A 99 -16.24 9.91 -2.13
C LEU A 99 -15.63 10.33 -0.79
N SER A 100 -14.88 11.43 -0.74
CA SER A 100 -14.21 11.94 0.45
C SER A 100 -15.18 12.59 1.44
N LEU A 101 -14.84 12.62 2.72
CA LEU A 101 -15.59 13.34 3.75
C LEU A 101 -15.39 14.86 3.65
N GLY A 102 -14.24 15.31 3.16
CA GLY A 102 -13.91 16.70 2.92
C GLY A 102 -14.02 17.11 1.46
N ASP A 103 -14.35 18.39 1.21
CA ASP A 103 -14.13 19.02 -0.09
C ASP A 103 -12.63 19.26 -0.31
N ALA A 104 -12.23 19.61 -1.54
CA ALA A 104 -10.83 19.95 -1.83
C ALA A 104 -10.33 21.05 -0.87
N PRO A 105 -9.17 20.85 -0.21
CA PRO A 105 -8.68 21.79 0.77
C PRO A 105 -8.27 23.12 0.13
N VAL A 106 -8.49 24.22 0.84
CA VAL A 106 -8.12 25.57 0.40
C VAL A 106 -6.85 25.99 1.10
N TYR A 107 -5.79 26.24 0.32
CA TYR A 107 -4.49 26.73 0.79
C TYR A 107 -4.40 28.24 0.64
N THR A 108 -4.03 28.93 1.73
CA THR A 108 -3.86 30.38 1.78
C THR A 108 -2.58 30.75 2.52
N ASP A 109 -2.26 32.03 2.59
CA ASP A 109 -1.08 32.56 3.31
C ASP A 109 0.21 31.81 2.88
N HIS A 110 0.50 31.80 1.58
CA HIS A 110 1.66 31.08 1.00
C HIS A 110 1.67 29.57 1.37
N ASN A 111 0.52 28.92 1.37
CA ASN A 111 0.31 27.51 1.72
C ASN A 111 0.64 27.17 3.20
N THR A 112 0.63 28.14 4.09
CA THR A 112 0.81 27.90 5.53
C THR A 112 -0.51 27.78 6.30
N VAL A 113 -1.64 28.08 5.64
CA VAL A 113 -2.98 27.90 6.22
C VAL A 113 -3.80 27.01 5.32
N VAL A 114 -4.32 25.91 5.88
CA VAL A 114 -5.17 24.96 5.17
C VAL A 114 -6.56 24.98 5.77
N THR A 115 -7.56 25.20 4.95
CA THR A 115 -8.97 25.18 5.36
C THR A 115 -9.68 24.01 4.67
N ILE A 116 -10.34 23.19 5.46
CA ILE A 116 -11.05 21.98 5.03
C ILE A 116 -12.52 22.14 5.38
N HIS A 117 -13.39 22.00 4.38
CA HIS A 117 -14.84 21.98 4.54
C HIS A 117 -15.32 20.53 4.52
N LEU A 118 -15.96 20.09 5.60
CA LEU A 118 -16.54 18.74 5.69
C LEU A 118 -17.92 18.73 5.06
N LYS A 119 -18.24 17.65 4.36
CA LYS A 119 -19.57 17.37 3.85
C LYS A 119 -20.52 16.99 4.98
N LEU A 120 -21.80 17.07 4.70
CA LEU A 120 -22.84 16.75 5.68
C LEU A 120 -23.07 15.23 5.74
N THR A 121 -22.21 14.51 6.44
CA THR A 121 -22.31 13.06 6.69
C THR A 121 -22.59 12.77 8.17
N ARG A 122 -23.00 11.52 8.47
CA ARG A 122 -23.38 11.09 9.81
C ARG A 122 -22.73 9.78 10.21
N TRP A 123 -22.42 9.69 11.47
CA TRP A 123 -22.17 8.43 12.15
C TRP A 123 -23.43 7.56 12.24
N SER A 124 -23.26 6.26 12.37
CA SER A 124 -24.37 5.30 12.46
C SER A 124 -25.23 5.44 13.73
N ASP A 125 -24.77 6.15 14.76
CA ASP A 125 -25.55 6.54 15.93
C ASP A 125 -26.46 7.76 15.68
N GLY A 126 -26.19 8.51 14.59
CA GLY A 126 -26.99 9.67 14.15
C GLY A 126 -26.30 11.01 14.38
N GLU A 127 -25.19 11.05 15.12
CA GLU A 127 -24.37 12.25 15.25
C GLU A 127 -23.77 12.66 13.90
N ARG A 128 -23.48 13.95 13.73
CA ARG A 128 -22.82 14.44 12.50
C ARG A 128 -21.33 14.19 12.57
N VAL A 129 -20.73 13.78 11.47
CA VAL A 129 -19.27 13.89 11.30
C VAL A 129 -18.92 15.37 11.29
N SER A 130 -18.06 15.79 12.19
CA SER A 130 -17.79 17.19 12.47
C SER A 130 -16.31 17.54 12.47
N ALA A 131 -16.01 18.83 12.40
CA ALA A 131 -14.65 19.33 12.57
C ALA A 131 -14.01 18.86 13.89
N ARG A 132 -14.82 18.59 14.92
CA ARG A 132 -14.32 18.13 16.22
C ARG A 132 -13.85 16.67 16.15
N ASP A 133 -14.45 15.83 15.30
CA ASP A 133 -14.01 14.44 15.08
C ASP A 133 -12.64 14.40 14.39
N VAL A 134 -12.37 15.32 13.48
CA VAL A 134 -11.04 15.52 12.87
C VAL A 134 -10.02 15.97 13.92
N ILE A 135 -10.39 16.96 14.74
CA ILE A 135 -9.52 17.46 15.83
C ILE A 135 -9.23 16.34 16.83
N PHE A 136 -10.20 15.50 17.14
CA PHE A 136 -10.04 14.37 18.04
C PHE A 136 -8.97 13.39 17.53
N TRP A 137 -9.03 13.03 16.26
CA TRP A 137 -8.01 12.18 15.64
C TRP A 137 -6.62 12.82 15.74
N ILE A 138 -6.48 14.12 15.40
CA ILE A 138 -5.20 14.86 15.49
C ILE A 138 -4.69 14.89 16.93
N ASN A 139 -5.56 15.10 17.92
CA ASN A 139 -5.17 15.13 19.34
C ASN A 139 -4.62 13.77 19.81
N LEU A 140 -5.27 12.66 19.42
CA LEU A 140 -4.79 11.32 19.74
C LEU A 140 -3.43 11.06 19.09
N LEU A 141 -3.30 11.38 17.80
CA LEU A 141 -2.04 11.22 17.08
C LEU A 141 -0.92 12.02 17.73
N ARG A 142 -1.13 13.32 17.98
CA ARG A 142 -0.11 14.21 18.56
C ARG A 142 0.37 13.77 19.95
N ALA A 143 -0.50 13.11 20.69
CA ALA A 143 -0.14 12.58 22.01
C ALA A 143 0.60 11.24 21.95
N ASN A 144 0.56 10.54 20.81
CA ASN A 144 1.06 9.17 20.62
C ASN A 144 1.79 9.01 19.29
N GLU A 145 2.42 10.04 18.76
CA GLU A 145 3.02 10.05 17.41
C GLU A 145 4.05 8.94 17.19
N ALA A 146 4.80 8.56 18.23
CA ALA A 146 5.81 7.52 18.16
C ALA A 146 5.22 6.09 17.99
N ASP A 147 3.92 5.92 18.27
CA ASP A 147 3.23 4.63 18.09
C ASP A 147 2.54 4.53 16.71
N TRP A 148 2.55 5.58 15.91
CA TRP A 148 1.87 5.63 14.63
C TRP A 148 2.74 5.06 13.50
N ALA A 149 2.15 4.21 12.63
CA ALA A 149 2.89 3.53 11.55
C ALA A 149 3.58 4.50 10.59
N SER A 150 2.92 5.60 10.23
CA SER A 150 3.44 6.63 9.31
C SER A 150 4.25 7.72 10.02
N PHE A 151 4.80 7.46 11.20
CA PHE A 151 5.57 8.47 11.94
C PHE A 151 6.86 8.86 11.23
N VAL A 152 6.99 10.16 10.95
CA VAL A 152 8.20 10.79 10.40
C VAL A 152 8.65 11.91 11.33
N PRO A 153 9.90 11.93 11.82
CA PRO A 153 10.39 12.98 12.71
C PRO A 153 10.23 14.39 12.10
N GLY A 154 9.47 15.26 12.76
CA GLY A 154 9.19 16.62 12.29
C GLY A 154 8.14 16.71 11.17
N GLY A 155 7.58 15.59 10.73
CA GLY A 155 6.43 15.51 9.84
C GLY A 155 5.10 15.75 10.56
N PHE A 156 4.01 15.24 9.99
CA PHE A 156 2.69 15.33 10.61
C PHE A 156 2.62 14.46 11.89
N PRO A 157 2.03 14.93 12.98
CA PRO A 157 1.37 16.23 13.20
C PRO A 157 2.29 17.30 13.81
N ALA A 158 3.62 17.05 13.94
CA ALA A 158 4.55 18.01 14.56
C ALA A 158 4.70 19.29 13.73
N ASN A 159 4.48 19.23 12.41
CA ASN A 159 4.47 20.36 11.48
C ASN A 159 3.21 21.26 11.61
N LEU A 160 2.25 20.93 12.49
CA LEU A 160 1.10 21.78 12.80
C LEU A 160 1.41 22.74 13.96
N ILE A 161 1.51 24.07 13.68
CA ILE A 161 1.61 25.09 14.72
C ILE A 161 0.31 25.16 15.53
N SER A 162 -0.83 25.11 14.83
CA SER A 162 -2.15 25.11 15.46
C SER A 162 -3.19 24.51 14.53
N TYR A 163 -4.26 24.00 15.13
CA TYR A 163 -5.42 23.48 14.42
C TYR A 163 -6.67 23.73 15.25
N ARG A 164 -7.78 24.01 14.57
CA ARG A 164 -9.04 24.35 15.25
C ARG A 164 -10.27 24.02 14.39
N ALA A 165 -11.37 23.75 15.04
CA ALA A 165 -12.68 23.81 14.44
C ALA A 165 -13.10 25.29 14.33
N VAL A 166 -13.27 25.80 13.11
CA VAL A 166 -13.78 27.17 12.86
C VAL A 166 -15.27 27.21 13.15
N ASN A 167 -15.96 26.16 12.73
CA ASN A 167 -17.37 25.86 13.01
C ASN A 167 -17.56 24.33 12.96
N THR A 168 -18.80 23.85 13.03
CA THR A 168 -19.11 22.41 13.08
C THR A 168 -18.56 21.64 11.86
N SER A 169 -18.46 22.26 10.68
CA SER A 169 -18.05 21.60 9.43
C SER A 169 -16.76 22.16 8.83
N THR A 170 -16.02 23.02 9.54
CA THR A 170 -14.82 23.64 8.98
C THR A 170 -13.64 23.47 9.94
N VAL A 171 -12.59 22.80 9.47
CA VAL A 171 -11.29 22.67 10.12
C VAL A 171 -10.32 23.67 9.51
N GLN A 172 -9.52 24.30 10.33
CA GLN A 172 -8.39 25.12 9.88
C GLN A 172 -7.10 24.65 10.55
N LEU A 173 -6.08 24.39 9.72
CA LEU A 173 -4.75 24.02 10.13
C LEU A 173 -3.79 25.17 9.82
N ARG A 174 -2.82 25.43 10.70
CA ARG A 174 -1.71 26.34 10.48
C ARG A 174 -0.41 25.56 10.54
N LEU A 175 0.34 25.61 9.45
CA LEU A 175 1.58 24.85 9.24
C LEU A 175 2.79 25.69 9.68
N ASP A 176 3.88 25.03 10.04
CA ASP A 176 5.14 25.64 10.45
C ASP A 176 5.88 26.34 9.30
N ARG A 177 5.63 25.89 8.06
CA ARG A 177 6.22 26.43 6.84
C ARG A 177 5.29 26.20 5.64
N SER A 178 5.69 26.71 4.47
CA SER A 178 5.03 26.40 3.20
C SER A 178 5.36 24.98 2.76
N TYR A 179 4.33 24.23 2.41
CA TYR A 179 4.44 22.89 1.82
C TYR A 179 3.88 22.85 0.40
N ASN A 180 4.25 21.82 -0.33
CA ASN A 180 3.63 21.45 -1.59
C ASN A 180 2.16 21.04 -1.31
N PRO A 181 1.15 21.76 -1.83
CA PRO A 181 -0.24 21.45 -1.55
C PRO A 181 -0.67 20.04 -2.01
N ILE A 182 -0.10 19.54 -3.10
CA ILE A 182 -0.40 18.19 -3.59
C ILE A 182 0.09 17.16 -2.56
N TRP A 183 1.37 17.26 -2.19
CA TRP A 183 1.94 16.37 -1.17
C TRP A 183 1.18 16.46 0.15
N PHE A 184 0.91 17.65 0.65
CA PHE A 184 0.25 17.79 1.96
C PHE A 184 -1.19 17.25 1.94
N THR A 185 -1.90 17.38 0.81
CA THR A 185 -3.23 16.78 0.64
C THR A 185 -3.16 15.27 0.55
N ASP A 186 -2.26 14.78 -0.31
CA ASP A 186 -2.21 13.37 -0.69
C ASP A 186 -1.54 12.50 0.39
N ASN A 187 -0.60 13.05 1.18
CA ASN A 187 0.14 12.28 2.16
C ASN A 187 -0.24 12.58 3.60
N GLU A 188 -0.51 13.84 3.96
CA GLU A 188 -0.79 14.21 5.36
C GLU A 188 -2.29 14.24 5.66
N LEU A 189 -3.07 14.92 4.83
CA LEU A 189 -4.51 15.04 5.07
C LEU A 189 -5.28 13.75 4.81
N SER A 190 -4.81 12.92 3.89
CA SER A 190 -5.40 11.62 3.58
C SER A 190 -5.23 10.58 4.70
N GLN A 191 -4.23 10.76 5.55
CA GLN A 191 -4.01 9.92 6.74
C GLN A 191 -5.10 10.10 7.80
N ILE A 192 -5.80 11.24 7.78
CA ILE A 192 -6.79 11.56 8.79
C ILE A 192 -8.05 10.72 8.58
N THR A 193 -8.37 9.88 9.55
CA THR A 193 -9.66 9.21 9.67
C THR A 193 -10.40 9.81 10.84
N PRO A 194 -11.44 10.65 10.64
CA PRO A 194 -12.20 11.24 11.73
C PRO A 194 -12.72 10.20 12.70
N LEU A 195 -12.70 10.48 13.99
CA LEU A 195 -13.13 9.55 15.03
C LEU A 195 -14.40 10.06 15.74
N PRO A 196 -15.40 9.21 15.99
CA PRO A 196 -16.64 9.65 16.65
C PRO A 196 -16.34 10.10 18.09
N LEU A 197 -16.89 11.24 18.52
CA LEU A 197 -16.68 11.74 19.88
C LEU A 197 -17.17 10.78 20.96
N ALA A 198 -18.01 9.82 20.61
CA ALA A 198 -18.37 8.71 21.49
C ALA A 198 -17.15 7.89 21.95
N TRP A 199 -16.05 7.91 21.21
CA TRP A 199 -14.80 7.22 21.55
C TRP A 199 -13.85 8.06 22.43
N ASP A 200 -14.11 9.34 22.64
CA ASP A 200 -13.27 10.21 23.48
C ASP A 200 -13.49 9.88 24.97
N ARG A 201 -13.08 8.69 25.39
CA ARG A 201 -13.23 8.12 26.73
C ARG A 201 -12.08 7.20 27.11
N THR A 202 -11.93 6.98 28.42
CA THR A 202 -10.88 6.11 28.97
C THR A 202 -11.42 4.78 29.51
N SER A 203 -12.69 4.50 29.31
CA SER A 203 -13.32 3.25 29.68
C SER A 203 -14.66 3.07 28.94
N ALA A 204 -15.15 1.83 28.85
CA ALA A 204 -16.47 1.54 28.28
C ALA A 204 -17.66 1.88 29.20
N ARG A 205 -17.41 2.55 30.33
CA ARG A 205 -18.49 2.91 31.28
C ARG A 205 -19.51 3.84 30.60
N GLY A 206 -20.78 3.49 30.73
CA GLY A 206 -21.89 4.22 30.10
C GLY A 206 -22.19 3.80 28.67
N CYS A 207 -21.43 2.85 28.09
CA CYS A 207 -21.79 2.17 26.85
C CYS A 207 -22.67 0.96 27.15
N SER A 208 -23.69 0.70 26.32
CA SER A 208 -24.51 -0.50 26.40
C SER A 208 -24.98 -0.94 25.01
N ALA A 209 -25.33 -2.20 24.87
CA ALA A 209 -25.86 -2.72 23.60
C ALA A 209 -27.19 -2.04 23.22
N GLU A 210 -27.97 -1.60 24.21
CA GLU A 210 -29.26 -0.98 24.01
C GLU A 210 -29.18 0.52 23.68
N HIS A 211 -28.30 1.26 24.39
CA HIS A 211 -28.26 2.73 24.29
C HIS A 211 -26.99 3.24 23.53
N GLY A 212 -26.16 2.33 23.04
CA GLY A 212 -24.89 2.68 22.38
C GLY A 212 -23.86 3.30 23.34
N CYS A 213 -23.00 4.14 22.81
CA CYS A 213 -21.99 4.91 23.54
C CYS A 213 -22.25 6.41 23.34
N PRO A 214 -23.03 7.07 24.20
CA PRO A 214 -23.20 8.52 24.08
C PRO A 214 -21.86 9.24 24.32
N PRO A 215 -21.58 10.35 23.63
CA PRO A 215 -20.37 11.14 23.88
C PRO A 215 -20.26 11.53 25.37
N PRO A 216 -19.08 11.47 25.98
CA PRO A 216 -18.90 11.87 27.35
C PRO A 216 -19.08 13.40 27.51
N ARG A 217 -19.55 13.82 28.69
CA ARG A 217 -19.77 15.27 28.96
C ARG A 217 -18.47 16.07 28.95
N THR A 218 -17.38 15.46 29.37
CA THR A 218 -16.03 16.04 29.33
C THR A 218 -15.22 15.20 28.35
N LEU A 219 -14.54 15.87 27.43
CA LEU A 219 -13.74 15.24 26.40
C LEU A 219 -12.28 15.16 26.88
N PRO A 220 -11.78 13.96 27.25
CA PRO A 220 -10.43 13.81 27.80
C PRO A 220 -9.32 14.24 26.83
N ASP A 221 -9.52 14.09 25.51
CA ASP A 221 -8.54 14.43 24.47
C ASP A 221 -8.14 15.91 24.42
N ALA A 222 -8.87 16.78 25.14
CA ALA A 222 -8.54 18.20 25.26
C ALA A 222 -7.18 18.45 25.95
N THR A 223 -6.61 17.42 26.58
CA THR A 223 -5.26 17.46 27.17
C THR A 223 -4.40 16.32 26.63
N SER A 224 -3.09 16.52 26.51
CA SER A 224 -2.17 15.47 26.06
C SER A 224 -2.20 14.21 26.93
N SER A 225 -2.37 14.36 28.26
CA SER A 225 -2.51 13.20 29.16
C SER A 225 -3.83 12.45 28.96
N GLY A 226 -4.92 13.18 28.71
CA GLY A 226 -6.22 12.61 28.40
C GLY A 226 -6.21 11.91 27.05
N ALA A 227 -5.64 12.55 26.02
CA ALA A 227 -5.50 11.94 24.70
C ALA A 227 -4.68 10.63 24.75
N ARG A 228 -3.58 10.59 25.52
CA ARG A 228 -2.83 9.34 25.76
C ARG A 228 -3.69 8.27 26.44
N ALA A 229 -4.47 8.64 27.44
CA ALA A 229 -5.32 7.69 28.14
C ALA A 229 -6.45 7.15 27.25
N VAL A 230 -7.04 8.00 26.40
CA VAL A 230 -8.03 7.58 25.40
C VAL A 230 -7.42 6.64 24.39
N TYR A 231 -6.27 7.00 23.81
CA TYR A 231 -5.56 6.13 22.88
C TYR A 231 -5.24 4.76 23.50
N ALA A 232 -4.68 4.74 24.71
CA ALA A 232 -4.35 3.51 25.42
C ALA A 232 -5.60 2.63 25.64
N PHE A 233 -6.74 3.23 25.96
CA PHE A 233 -8.01 2.52 26.11
C PHE A 233 -8.47 1.94 24.76
N LEU A 234 -8.53 2.75 23.70
CA LEU A 234 -8.99 2.29 22.37
C LEU A 234 -8.06 1.23 21.78
N ASN A 235 -6.75 1.41 21.89
CA ASN A 235 -5.75 0.44 21.45
C ASN A 235 -5.87 -0.89 22.21
N ALA A 236 -6.13 -0.87 23.51
CA ALA A 236 -6.40 -2.10 24.28
C ALA A 236 -7.69 -2.79 23.83
N GLN A 237 -8.75 -2.04 23.56
CA GLN A 237 -10.02 -2.59 23.05
C GLN A 237 -9.86 -3.16 21.62
N ALA A 238 -9.03 -2.53 20.79
CA ALA A 238 -8.76 -2.96 19.42
C ALA A 238 -7.93 -4.24 19.31
N LYS A 239 -7.35 -4.71 20.38
CA LYS A 239 -6.62 -6.01 20.45
C LYS A 239 -7.52 -7.18 20.87
N ASP A 240 -8.75 -6.91 21.28
CA ASP A 240 -9.72 -7.95 21.68
C ASP A 240 -10.73 -8.22 20.56
N LEU A 241 -10.34 -9.11 19.64
CA LEU A 241 -11.14 -9.50 18.48
C LEU A 241 -12.56 -9.99 18.88
N SER A 242 -12.70 -10.61 20.06
CA SER A 242 -13.99 -11.15 20.52
C SER A 242 -15.06 -10.07 20.73
N THR A 243 -14.63 -8.82 20.87
CA THR A 243 -15.52 -7.67 21.11
C THR A 243 -15.93 -6.92 19.86
N TYR A 244 -15.27 -7.11 18.72
CA TYR A 244 -15.43 -6.25 17.53
C TYR A 244 -16.89 -6.14 17.05
N ALA A 245 -17.57 -7.25 16.90
CA ALA A 245 -18.96 -7.26 16.45
C ALA A 245 -19.99 -6.89 17.55
N THR A 246 -19.59 -6.98 18.83
CA THR A 246 -20.51 -6.84 19.97
C THR A 246 -20.34 -5.54 20.74
N SER A 247 -19.13 -4.96 20.75
CA SER A 247 -18.86 -3.71 21.46
C SER A 247 -19.69 -2.54 20.88
N PRO A 248 -20.43 -1.80 21.71
CA PRO A 248 -21.10 -0.60 21.28
C PRO A 248 -20.17 0.47 20.69
N LEU A 249 -18.88 0.47 21.05
CA LEU A 249 -17.88 1.39 20.50
C LEU A 249 -17.72 1.16 19.00
N TRP A 250 -17.31 -0.06 18.61
CA TRP A 250 -16.97 -0.38 17.23
C TRP A 250 -18.17 -0.42 16.28
N ARG A 251 -19.39 -0.35 16.82
CA ARG A 251 -20.64 -0.26 16.03
C ARG A 251 -20.95 1.14 15.53
N ILE A 252 -20.21 2.18 15.99
CA ILE A 252 -20.34 3.56 15.51
C ILE A 252 -19.40 3.71 14.31
N VAL A 253 -19.98 3.77 13.13
CA VAL A 253 -19.29 3.78 11.84
C VAL A 253 -19.86 4.88 10.94
N ASP A 254 -19.06 5.44 10.03
CA ASP A 254 -19.51 6.39 9.00
C ASP A 254 -19.35 5.83 7.57
N GLY A 255 -18.74 4.65 7.44
CA GLY A 255 -18.64 3.91 6.19
C GLY A 255 -19.95 3.20 5.79
N PRO A 256 -19.99 2.63 4.55
CA PRO A 256 -21.16 1.93 4.02
C PRO A 256 -21.46 0.61 4.71
N TRP A 257 -20.51 0.04 5.43
CA TRP A 257 -20.62 -1.25 6.07
C TRP A 257 -20.47 -1.18 7.58
N ARG A 258 -21.00 -2.19 8.25
CA ARG A 258 -20.86 -2.41 9.70
C ARG A 258 -20.55 -3.87 9.94
N LEU A 259 -19.58 -4.14 10.80
CA LEU A 259 -19.25 -5.51 11.20
C LEU A 259 -20.42 -6.12 11.99
N ALA A 260 -20.91 -7.25 11.51
CA ALA A 260 -22.00 -8.01 12.13
C ALA A 260 -21.49 -9.23 12.91
N ALA A 261 -20.40 -9.86 12.45
CA ALA A 261 -19.75 -10.98 13.12
C ALA A 261 -18.27 -11.07 12.73
N LEU A 262 -17.44 -11.50 13.68
CA LEU A 262 -16.07 -11.92 13.47
C LEU A 262 -15.86 -13.25 14.20
N THR A 263 -15.38 -14.26 13.48
CA THR A 263 -15.06 -15.56 14.09
C THR A 263 -13.61 -15.59 14.59
N ALA A 264 -13.30 -16.53 15.45
CA ALA A 264 -11.93 -16.75 15.94
C ALA A 264 -10.93 -17.15 14.80
N SER A 265 -11.44 -17.65 13.67
CA SER A 265 -10.64 -17.95 12.48
C SER A 265 -10.43 -16.75 11.55
N GLY A 266 -10.94 -15.56 11.89
CA GLY A 266 -10.78 -14.35 11.09
C GLY A 266 -11.92 -14.11 10.07
N ARG A 267 -12.93 -15.01 9.95
CA ARG A 267 -14.06 -14.75 9.05
C ARG A 267 -14.84 -13.54 9.52
N ALA A 268 -14.81 -12.45 8.77
CA ALA A 268 -15.56 -11.24 9.05
C ALA A 268 -16.84 -11.20 8.20
N THR A 269 -17.94 -10.78 8.81
CA THR A 269 -19.25 -10.63 8.13
C THR A 269 -19.74 -9.21 8.33
N PHE A 270 -20.01 -8.53 7.23
CA PHE A 270 -20.50 -7.17 7.20
C PHE A 270 -21.94 -7.10 6.70
N GLU A 271 -22.68 -6.16 7.28
CA GLU A 271 -24.02 -5.77 6.85
C GLU A 271 -24.03 -4.28 6.48
N PRO A 272 -24.91 -3.84 5.56
CA PRO A 272 -25.03 -2.44 5.21
C PRO A 272 -25.30 -1.55 6.42
N ASN A 273 -24.55 -0.46 6.54
CA ASN A 273 -24.86 0.62 7.45
C ASN A 273 -26.11 1.34 6.94
N ARG A 274 -27.27 1.10 7.58
CA ARG A 274 -28.56 1.66 7.15
C ARG A 274 -28.62 3.18 7.25
N ARG A 275 -27.73 3.81 8.03
CA ARG A 275 -27.63 5.27 8.18
C ARG A 275 -26.56 5.90 7.30
N TYR A 276 -25.84 5.10 6.53
CA TYR A 276 -24.88 5.63 5.58
C TYR A 276 -25.56 6.55 4.57
N ASP A 277 -25.11 7.78 4.50
CA ASP A 277 -25.67 8.85 3.64
C ASP A 277 -24.70 9.28 2.52
N GLY A 278 -23.58 8.56 2.37
CA GLY A 278 -22.64 8.74 1.26
C GLY A 278 -23.20 8.30 -0.10
N PRO A 279 -22.46 8.57 -1.19
CA PRO A 279 -22.98 8.43 -2.55
C PRO A 279 -23.23 6.98 -2.99
N HIS A 280 -22.41 6.04 -2.53
CA HIS A 280 -22.45 4.63 -2.96
C HIS A 280 -23.02 3.76 -1.83
N ARG A 281 -24.30 3.42 -1.94
CA ARG A 281 -24.97 2.56 -0.95
C ARG A 281 -24.90 1.10 -1.37
N PRO A 282 -24.59 0.18 -0.44
CA PRO A 282 -24.51 -1.25 -0.73
C PRO A 282 -25.76 -1.80 -1.43
N HIS A 283 -25.54 -2.52 -2.51
CA HIS A 283 -26.56 -3.34 -3.17
C HIS A 283 -26.67 -4.72 -2.53
N LEU A 284 -25.58 -5.24 -1.98
CA LEU A 284 -25.51 -6.53 -1.30
C LEU A 284 -26.20 -6.48 0.06
N ALA A 285 -26.77 -7.60 0.48
CA ALA A 285 -27.28 -7.78 1.84
C ALA A 285 -26.16 -8.09 2.84
N ARG A 286 -25.09 -8.72 2.38
CA ARG A 286 -23.89 -9.06 3.17
C ARG A 286 -22.65 -9.06 2.31
N PHE A 287 -21.56 -8.68 2.94
CA PHE A 287 -20.20 -8.89 2.47
C PHE A 287 -19.45 -9.74 3.50
N VAL A 288 -18.68 -10.73 3.05
CA VAL A 288 -18.00 -11.68 3.94
C VAL A 288 -16.56 -11.86 3.48
N GLU A 289 -15.62 -11.56 4.35
CA GLU A 289 -14.20 -11.89 4.18
C GLU A 289 -13.99 -13.34 4.64
N LEU A 290 -13.36 -14.12 3.78
CA LEU A 290 -13.08 -15.55 4.00
C LEU A 290 -11.57 -15.73 4.20
N PRO A 291 -11.12 -16.06 5.42
CA PRO A 291 -9.72 -16.39 5.66
C PRO A 291 -9.39 -17.79 5.16
N PHE A 292 -8.17 -17.96 4.68
CA PHE A 292 -7.62 -19.25 4.28
C PHE A 292 -6.34 -19.56 5.05
N THR A 293 -6.07 -20.85 5.27
CA THR A 293 -4.85 -21.34 5.92
C THR A 293 -3.77 -21.73 4.92
N SER A 294 -4.11 -21.78 3.62
CA SER A 294 -3.17 -22.07 2.54
C SER A 294 -3.80 -21.77 1.18
N GLU A 295 -2.99 -21.50 0.18
CA GLU A 295 -3.40 -21.40 -1.24
C GLU A 295 -4.16 -22.66 -1.72
N THR A 296 -3.74 -23.84 -1.26
CA THR A 296 -4.41 -25.10 -1.63
C THR A 296 -5.85 -25.15 -1.13
N ALA A 297 -6.12 -24.64 0.08
CA ALA A 297 -7.47 -24.62 0.62
C ALA A 297 -8.36 -23.63 -0.15
N GLU A 298 -7.82 -22.49 -0.53
CA GLU A 298 -8.51 -21.51 -1.37
C GLU A 298 -8.78 -22.04 -2.77
N LEU A 299 -7.78 -22.64 -3.42
CA LEU A 299 -7.93 -23.25 -4.74
C LEU A 299 -9.00 -24.34 -4.74
N ALA A 300 -9.01 -25.21 -3.73
CA ALA A 300 -10.02 -26.26 -3.61
C ALA A 300 -11.45 -25.67 -3.56
N LEU A 301 -11.62 -24.51 -2.92
CA LEU A 301 -12.91 -23.82 -2.90
C LEU A 301 -13.24 -23.16 -4.25
N LEU A 302 -12.28 -22.52 -4.92
CA LEU A 302 -12.43 -21.96 -6.27
C LEU A 302 -12.84 -23.06 -7.28
N GLU A 303 -12.28 -24.25 -7.17
CA GLU A 303 -12.60 -25.38 -8.03
C GLU A 303 -14.03 -25.91 -7.89
N THR A 304 -14.69 -25.65 -6.76
CA THR A 304 -16.12 -25.97 -6.63
C THR A 304 -17.00 -25.12 -7.55
N GLY A 305 -16.47 -23.99 -8.00
CA GLY A 305 -17.15 -23.02 -8.86
C GLY A 305 -18.17 -22.15 -8.10
N PRO A 306 -18.64 -21.08 -8.73
CA PRO A 306 -19.67 -20.24 -8.15
C PRO A 306 -21.02 -20.97 -8.12
N ALA A 307 -21.72 -20.91 -7.00
CA ALA A 307 -23.07 -21.44 -6.94
C ALA A 307 -23.99 -20.66 -7.90
N ARG A 308 -24.62 -21.32 -8.83
CA ARG A 308 -25.61 -20.69 -9.72
C ARG A 308 -26.79 -20.19 -8.88
N GLY A 309 -26.95 -18.85 -8.82
CA GLY A 309 -28.09 -18.22 -8.16
C GLY A 309 -27.85 -17.69 -6.75
N GLY A 310 -26.64 -17.20 -6.44
CA GLY A 310 -26.34 -16.63 -5.12
C GLY A 310 -26.51 -17.71 -4.05
N GLY A 311 -25.43 -18.36 -3.65
CA GLY A 311 -25.43 -19.55 -2.80
C GLY A 311 -26.46 -19.49 -1.70
N GLY A 312 -27.17 -20.60 -1.52
CA GLY A 312 -28.09 -20.74 -0.39
C GLY A 312 -27.39 -20.46 0.93
N PRO A 313 -28.11 -20.08 1.96
CA PRO A 313 -27.51 -19.73 3.24
C PRO A 313 -26.75 -20.94 3.81
N GLY A 314 -25.40 -20.91 3.73
CA GLY A 314 -24.56 -21.83 4.47
C GLY A 314 -23.37 -22.47 3.78
N ALA A 315 -23.28 -22.52 2.46
CA ALA A 315 -22.09 -23.05 1.80
C ALA A 315 -21.08 -21.92 1.52
N PRO A 316 -19.83 -22.00 1.97
CA PRO A 316 -18.81 -21.05 1.59
C PRO A 316 -18.54 -21.15 0.10
N GLN A 317 -18.42 -20.02 -0.59
CA GLN A 317 -18.03 -19.91 -2.00
C GLN A 317 -17.23 -18.63 -2.17
N ILE A 318 -16.30 -18.59 -3.10
CA ILE A 318 -15.58 -17.38 -3.43
C ILE A 318 -16.38 -16.62 -4.49
N SER A 319 -16.78 -15.39 -4.20
CA SER A 319 -17.39 -14.47 -5.15
C SER A 319 -16.37 -13.59 -5.84
N ALA A 320 -15.35 -13.18 -5.09
CA ALA A 320 -14.19 -12.42 -5.53
C ALA A 320 -13.03 -12.67 -4.56
N GLY A 321 -11.81 -12.35 -4.97
CA GLY A 321 -10.63 -12.46 -4.13
C GLY A 321 -9.35 -12.52 -4.95
N TYR A 322 -8.25 -12.45 -4.27
CA TYR A 322 -6.95 -12.72 -4.85
C TYR A 322 -6.93 -14.17 -5.35
N LEU A 323 -6.34 -14.39 -6.51
CA LEU A 323 -6.19 -15.75 -7.04
C LEU A 323 -4.84 -16.29 -6.56
N PRO A 324 -4.81 -17.42 -5.85
CA PRO A 324 -3.55 -18.05 -5.48
C PRO A 324 -2.64 -18.28 -6.70
N ASP A 325 -1.35 -18.07 -6.53
CA ASP A 325 -0.38 -18.25 -7.63
C ASP A 325 -0.42 -19.67 -8.19
N THR A 326 -0.62 -20.65 -7.33
CA THR A 326 -0.80 -22.06 -7.69
C THR A 326 -2.03 -22.30 -8.56
N ALA A 327 -3.00 -21.38 -8.55
CA ALA A 327 -4.21 -21.44 -9.36
C ALA A 327 -4.06 -20.78 -10.75
N ILE A 328 -3.03 -19.97 -10.98
CA ILE A 328 -2.83 -19.26 -12.26
C ILE A 328 -2.78 -20.22 -13.48
N PRO A 329 -2.08 -21.36 -13.42
CA PRO A 329 -2.11 -22.33 -14.51
C PRO A 329 -3.50 -22.90 -14.81
N GLN A 330 -4.41 -22.84 -13.84
CA GLN A 330 -5.79 -23.32 -13.96
C GLN A 330 -6.77 -22.23 -14.44
N ALA A 331 -6.29 -21.03 -14.77
CA ALA A 331 -7.09 -19.91 -15.22
C ALA A 331 -8.12 -20.28 -16.35
N PRO A 332 -7.78 -21.10 -17.36
CA PRO A 332 -8.77 -21.54 -18.35
C PRO A 332 -9.93 -22.35 -17.75
N ALA A 333 -9.62 -23.25 -16.79
CA ALA A 333 -10.62 -24.06 -16.11
C ALA A 333 -11.52 -23.23 -15.20
N LEU A 334 -10.95 -22.26 -14.48
CA LEU A 334 -11.71 -21.34 -13.63
C LEU A 334 -12.65 -20.45 -14.47
N ARG A 335 -12.19 -19.95 -15.63
CA ARG A 335 -13.05 -19.22 -16.57
C ARG A 335 -14.22 -20.08 -17.07
N ALA A 336 -13.96 -21.35 -17.39
CA ALA A 336 -15.00 -22.29 -17.80
C ALA A 336 -16.02 -22.58 -16.69
N ARG A 337 -15.61 -22.46 -15.42
CA ARG A 337 -16.48 -22.57 -14.24
C ARG A 337 -17.31 -21.31 -13.94
N GLY A 338 -17.04 -20.20 -14.63
CA GLY A 338 -17.82 -18.96 -14.47
C GLY A 338 -17.13 -17.89 -13.66
N TYR A 339 -15.79 -17.90 -13.60
CA TYR A 339 -15.01 -16.79 -13.09
C TYR A 339 -14.48 -15.89 -14.21
N ARG A 340 -14.47 -14.58 -13.97
CA ARG A 340 -13.66 -13.61 -14.70
C ARG A 340 -12.37 -13.39 -13.92
N LEU A 341 -11.23 -13.40 -14.59
CA LEU A 341 -9.93 -13.13 -13.98
C LEU A 341 -9.39 -11.80 -14.52
N ALA A 342 -8.97 -10.93 -13.65
CA ALA A 342 -8.40 -9.63 -13.96
C ALA A 342 -7.05 -9.45 -13.28
N PRO A 343 -6.02 -8.90 -13.96
CA PRO A 343 -4.78 -8.55 -13.29
C PRO A 343 -4.98 -7.32 -12.39
N PHE A 344 -4.35 -7.36 -11.23
CA PHE A 344 -4.25 -6.25 -10.30
C PHE A 344 -2.78 -5.90 -10.06
N TYR A 345 -2.46 -4.62 -10.11
CA TYR A 345 -1.14 -4.08 -9.81
C TYR A 345 -1.29 -2.99 -8.76
N PRO A 346 -0.81 -3.21 -7.53
CA PRO A 346 -0.88 -2.18 -6.50
C PRO A 346 -0.02 -0.98 -6.88
N TYR A 347 -0.43 0.22 -6.48
CA TYR A 347 0.38 1.44 -6.65
C TYR A 347 1.51 1.45 -5.62
N GLY A 348 2.58 0.73 -5.93
CA GLY A 348 3.67 0.48 -5.01
C GLY A 348 4.91 -0.11 -5.67
N PHE A 349 5.86 -0.49 -4.85
CA PHE A 349 7.08 -1.17 -5.28
C PHE A 349 7.49 -2.22 -4.25
N ASP A 350 8.17 -3.27 -4.69
CA ASP A 350 8.63 -4.34 -3.82
C ASP A 350 10.14 -4.36 -3.66
N TYR A 351 10.59 -4.81 -2.49
CA TYR A 351 11.99 -4.71 -2.06
C TYR A 351 12.28 -5.69 -0.91
N PHE A 352 13.54 -5.82 -0.58
CA PHE A 352 13.98 -6.37 0.69
C PHE A 352 15.06 -5.48 1.31
N GLU A 353 15.04 -5.39 2.63
CA GLU A 353 15.77 -4.39 3.37
C GLU A 353 17.06 -4.91 4.02
N PRO A 354 18.16 -4.18 3.91
CA PRO A 354 19.36 -4.43 4.71
C PRO A 354 19.29 -3.65 6.03
N ASN A 355 19.55 -4.32 7.16
CA ASN A 355 19.69 -3.66 8.45
C ASN A 355 21.06 -2.97 8.58
N PHE A 356 21.08 -1.67 8.40
CA PHE A 356 22.30 -0.85 8.51
C PHE A 356 22.85 -0.77 9.95
N ASN A 357 22.03 -1.05 10.96
CA ASN A 357 22.41 -1.04 12.37
C ASN A 357 22.80 -2.42 12.91
N ASN A 358 22.69 -3.47 12.09
CA ASN A 358 23.17 -4.80 12.49
C ASN A 358 24.68 -4.75 12.79
N PRO A 359 25.14 -5.28 13.93
CA PRO A 359 26.54 -5.14 14.37
C PRO A 359 27.55 -5.85 13.46
N THR A 360 27.15 -6.88 12.74
CA THR A 360 28.03 -7.68 11.88
C THR A 360 27.86 -7.34 10.40
N ALA A 361 26.65 -7.32 9.89
CA ALA A 361 26.32 -7.07 8.48
C ALA A 361 26.25 -5.57 8.15
N GLY A 362 25.81 -4.74 9.09
CA GLY A 362 25.64 -3.30 8.87
C GLY A 362 26.89 -2.59 8.33
N PRO A 363 28.11 -2.84 8.82
CA PRO A 363 29.32 -2.27 8.23
C PRO A 363 29.48 -2.59 6.73
N ILE A 364 29.04 -3.78 6.27
CA ILE A 364 29.07 -4.21 4.89
C ILE A 364 27.94 -3.51 4.11
N PHE A 365 26.73 -3.53 4.64
CA PHE A 365 25.56 -2.91 4.00
C PHE A 365 25.71 -1.39 3.81
N ARG A 366 26.41 -0.70 4.71
CA ARG A 366 26.75 0.72 4.52
C ARG A 366 27.63 1.02 3.32
N LYS A 367 28.27 0.01 2.68
CA LYS A 367 29.11 0.22 1.49
C LYS A 367 28.25 0.18 0.23
N LEU A 368 28.19 1.29 -0.48
CA LEU A 368 27.40 1.39 -1.71
C LEU A 368 27.82 0.34 -2.74
N TYR A 369 29.13 0.13 -2.93
CA TYR A 369 29.62 -0.89 -3.87
C TYR A 369 29.09 -2.30 -3.53
N PHE A 370 28.93 -2.64 -2.24
CA PHE A 370 28.37 -3.92 -1.84
C PHE A 370 26.90 -4.01 -2.24
N ARG A 371 26.11 -2.96 -1.97
CA ARG A 371 24.69 -2.93 -2.37
C ARG A 371 24.55 -3.02 -3.89
N GLN A 372 25.42 -2.34 -4.66
CA GLN A 372 25.46 -2.46 -6.12
C GLN A 372 25.80 -3.89 -6.57
N ALA A 373 26.82 -4.52 -5.97
CA ALA A 373 27.16 -5.90 -6.27
C ALA A 373 26.02 -6.85 -5.94
N PHE A 374 25.34 -6.65 -4.81
CA PHE A 374 24.22 -7.50 -4.39
C PHE A 374 23.00 -7.30 -5.29
N GLN A 375 22.68 -6.06 -5.68
CA GLN A 375 21.58 -5.78 -6.60
C GLN A 375 21.77 -6.43 -7.98
N HIS A 376 23.00 -6.58 -8.46
CA HIS A 376 23.30 -7.34 -9.67
C HIS A 376 23.00 -8.84 -9.57
N LEU A 377 22.72 -9.36 -8.37
CA LEU A 377 22.33 -10.77 -8.16
C LEU A 377 20.81 -10.98 -8.21
N VAL A 378 20.02 -9.90 -8.19
CA VAL A 378 18.56 -9.97 -8.26
C VAL A 378 18.11 -10.07 -9.71
N ASN A 379 17.68 -11.26 -10.11
CA ASN A 379 17.27 -11.56 -11.49
C ASN A 379 15.80 -11.24 -11.72
N GLN A 380 15.42 -9.95 -11.66
CA GLN A 380 14.01 -9.55 -11.80
C GLN A 380 13.32 -10.12 -13.06
N PRO A 381 13.91 -10.04 -14.28
CA PRO A 381 13.25 -10.62 -15.46
C PRO A 381 13.07 -12.14 -15.36
N GLY A 382 14.05 -12.84 -14.79
CA GLY A 382 13.98 -14.30 -14.59
C GLY A 382 12.88 -14.66 -13.59
N TRP A 383 12.77 -13.94 -12.48
CA TRP A 383 11.74 -14.15 -11.47
C TRP A 383 10.34 -13.89 -12.03
N ILE A 384 10.15 -12.77 -12.74
CA ILE A 384 8.86 -12.43 -13.37
C ILE A 384 8.41 -13.56 -14.30
N HIS A 385 9.33 -14.09 -15.10
CA HIS A 385 9.00 -15.16 -16.03
C HIS A 385 8.72 -16.49 -15.31
N ALA A 386 9.59 -16.88 -14.37
CA ALA A 386 9.57 -18.22 -13.80
C ALA A 386 8.64 -18.37 -12.58
N TYR A 387 8.53 -17.31 -11.75
CA TYR A 387 7.86 -17.40 -10.45
C TYR A 387 6.60 -16.54 -10.37
N TYR A 388 6.59 -15.36 -11.02
CA TYR A 388 5.44 -14.45 -11.03
C TYR A 388 4.50 -14.68 -12.23
N GLN A 389 4.65 -15.80 -12.94
CA GLN A 389 3.79 -16.18 -14.08
C GLN A 389 3.64 -15.08 -15.15
N GLY A 390 4.62 -14.18 -15.25
CA GLY A 390 4.57 -13.01 -16.13
C GLY A 390 3.75 -11.82 -15.61
N LEU A 391 3.20 -11.89 -14.39
CA LEU A 391 2.40 -10.82 -13.79
C LEU A 391 3.23 -9.79 -13.00
N GLY A 392 4.50 -10.09 -12.70
CA GLY A 392 5.37 -9.15 -11.98
C GLY A 392 5.73 -7.91 -12.81
N VAL A 393 5.92 -6.80 -12.11
CA VAL A 393 6.39 -5.52 -12.67
C VAL A 393 7.83 -5.28 -12.23
N PRO A 394 8.78 -5.03 -13.15
CA PRO A 394 10.14 -4.69 -12.76
C PRO A 394 10.18 -3.39 -11.95
N THR A 395 10.89 -3.42 -10.83
CA THR A 395 11.06 -2.25 -9.94
C THR A 395 12.51 -1.79 -9.92
N TYR A 396 12.74 -0.51 -10.23
CA TYR A 396 14.08 0.09 -10.25
C TYR A 396 14.12 1.46 -9.57
N SER A 397 13.03 1.92 -9.02
CA SER A 397 12.82 3.26 -8.50
C SER A 397 11.81 3.24 -7.35
N PRO A 398 11.88 4.18 -6.40
CA PRO A 398 10.85 4.34 -5.38
C PRO A 398 9.53 4.88 -5.94
N VAL A 399 9.52 5.38 -7.18
CA VAL A 399 8.28 5.79 -7.86
C VAL A 399 7.75 4.59 -8.66
N PRO A 400 6.52 4.12 -8.37
CA PRO A 400 5.97 2.95 -9.05
C PRO A 400 5.86 3.14 -10.56
N ALA A 401 6.19 2.10 -11.32
CA ALA A 401 6.02 2.10 -12.77
C ALA A 401 4.59 1.69 -13.19
N GLN A 402 3.87 0.99 -12.32
CA GLN A 402 2.48 0.54 -12.50
C GLN A 402 1.69 0.75 -11.20
N PRO A 403 0.35 0.96 -11.28
CA PRO A 403 -0.39 1.35 -12.48
C PRO A 403 0.13 2.66 -13.09
N ALA A 404 -0.27 2.96 -14.33
CA ALA A 404 0.17 4.19 -15.00
C ALA A 404 -0.19 5.43 -14.15
N ASN A 405 0.81 6.26 -13.87
CA ASN A 405 0.66 7.42 -12.99
C ASN A 405 1.47 8.62 -13.52
N PRO A 406 1.16 9.85 -13.10
CA PRO A 406 1.81 11.05 -13.60
C PRO A 406 3.23 11.27 -13.06
N TYR A 407 3.66 10.48 -12.08
CA TYR A 407 4.92 10.67 -11.36
C TYR A 407 6.08 9.82 -11.91
N ALA A 408 5.77 8.73 -12.65
CA ALA A 408 6.76 7.85 -13.23
C ALA A 408 7.45 8.52 -14.44
N ASP A 409 8.72 8.84 -14.31
CA ASP A 409 9.57 9.33 -15.39
C ASP A 409 10.27 8.18 -16.15
N ARG A 410 11.05 8.51 -17.18
CA ARG A 410 11.81 7.52 -17.94
C ARG A 410 12.81 6.73 -17.09
N GLN A 411 13.26 7.27 -15.98
CA GLN A 411 14.24 6.63 -15.10
C GLN A 411 13.60 5.55 -14.24
N ALA A 412 12.30 5.65 -13.93
CA ALA A 412 11.55 4.62 -13.22
C ALA A 412 11.60 3.26 -13.96
N TYR A 413 11.73 3.31 -15.29
CA TYR A 413 11.79 2.10 -16.15
C TYR A 413 13.22 1.65 -16.49
N ALA A 414 14.26 2.38 -16.06
CA ALA A 414 15.63 2.09 -16.41
C ALA A 414 16.36 1.35 -15.28
N ASN A 415 16.80 0.11 -15.55
CA ASN A 415 17.57 -0.66 -14.59
C ASN A 415 19.03 -0.20 -14.52
N PRO A 416 19.50 0.43 -13.44
CA PRO A 416 20.91 0.82 -13.30
C PRO A 416 21.82 -0.35 -12.95
N TYR A 417 21.29 -1.47 -12.46
CA TYR A 417 22.01 -2.64 -11.97
C TYR A 417 21.42 -3.93 -12.55
N PRO A 418 21.51 -4.16 -13.87
CA PRO A 418 20.95 -5.35 -14.49
C PRO A 418 21.60 -6.62 -13.95
N PHE A 419 20.86 -7.71 -13.92
CA PHE A 419 21.34 -9.01 -13.46
C PHE A 419 22.64 -9.40 -14.14
N SER A 420 23.70 -9.60 -13.34
CA SER A 420 25.04 -9.94 -13.82
C SER A 420 25.95 -10.46 -12.72
N ILE A 421 26.10 -11.77 -12.63
CA ILE A 421 27.04 -12.42 -11.70
C ILE A 421 28.47 -11.92 -11.93
N SER A 422 28.86 -11.70 -13.18
CA SER A 422 30.20 -11.21 -13.53
C SER A 422 30.45 -9.78 -13.04
N ALA A 423 29.44 -8.88 -13.11
CA ALA A 423 29.54 -7.53 -12.58
C ALA A 423 29.67 -7.56 -11.05
N ALA A 424 28.87 -8.36 -10.36
CA ALA A 424 28.95 -8.53 -8.91
C ALA A 424 30.35 -9.02 -8.47
N ARG A 425 30.90 -10.03 -9.15
CA ARG A 425 32.28 -10.52 -8.90
C ARG A 425 33.31 -9.43 -9.10
N ALA A 426 33.21 -8.69 -10.20
CA ALA A 426 34.15 -7.61 -10.52
C ALA A 426 34.14 -6.51 -9.45
N ILE A 427 32.94 -6.09 -9.02
CA ILE A 427 32.79 -5.06 -7.99
C ILE A 427 33.40 -5.55 -6.66
N LEU A 428 33.08 -6.76 -6.20
CA LEU A 428 33.63 -7.30 -4.95
C LEU A 428 35.17 -7.41 -5.03
N THR A 429 35.69 -7.95 -6.12
CA THR A 429 37.15 -8.09 -6.31
C THR A 429 37.84 -6.72 -6.29
N ALA A 430 37.29 -5.71 -6.96
CA ALA A 430 37.84 -4.36 -7.01
C ALA A 430 37.86 -3.68 -5.63
N HIS A 431 37.08 -4.18 -4.66
CA HIS A 431 37.01 -3.63 -3.31
C HIS A 431 37.59 -4.59 -2.24
N GLY A 432 38.65 -5.33 -2.60
CA GLY A 432 39.46 -6.08 -1.64
C GLY A 432 38.82 -7.36 -1.10
N TRP A 433 37.83 -7.93 -1.80
CA TRP A 433 37.27 -9.22 -1.47
C TRP A 433 37.92 -10.34 -2.29
N ARG A 434 38.27 -11.42 -1.64
CA ARG A 434 38.64 -12.67 -2.30
C ARG A 434 37.39 -13.45 -2.65
N VAL A 435 36.92 -13.25 -3.89
CA VAL A 435 35.70 -13.93 -4.38
C VAL A 435 35.96 -15.42 -4.58
N ARG A 436 35.10 -16.28 -3.99
CA ARG A 436 35.16 -17.74 -4.08
C ARG A 436 33.81 -18.31 -4.50
N PRO A 437 33.55 -18.50 -5.80
CA PRO A 437 32.33 -19.13 -6.27
C PRO A 437 32.12 -20.51 -5.64
N GLY A 438 30.92 -20.79 -5.13
CA GLY A 438 30.61 -22.03 -4.42
C GLY A 438 31.27 -22.19 -3.04
N GLY A 439 32.17 -21.27 -2.68
CA GLY A 439 32.82 -21.18 -1.38
C GLY A 439 32.37 -19.96 -0.59
N LEU A 440 33.25 -19.39 0.24
CA LEU A 440 32.95 -18.22 1.06
C LEU A 440 33.90 -17.08 0.71
N THR A 441 33.34 -15.97 0.21
CA THR A 441 34.07 -14.74 -0.09
C THR A 441 34.43 -14.02 1.20
N THR A 442 35.69 -13.63 1.34
CA THR A 442 36.24 -13.00 2.55
C THR A 442 36.98 -11.70 2.22
N CYS A 443 36.99 -10.76 3.15
CA CYS A 443 37.76 -9.52 3.04
C CYS A 443 39.26 -9.80 3.19
N ILE A 444 40.07 -9.48 2.16
CA ILE A 444 41.51 -9.63 2.20
C ILE A 444 42.27 -8.28 2.26
N HIS A 445 41.60 -7.19 1.94
CA HIS A 445 42.12 -5.84 2.06
C HIS A 445 41.18 -4.99 2.93
N PRO A 446 41.26 -5.11 4.27
CA PRO A 446 40.46 -4.27 5.16
C PRO A 446 40.99 -2.84 5.16
N GLY A 447 40.10 -1.85 5.33
CA GLY A 447 40.50 -0.42 5.36
C GLY A 447 39.51 0.47 4.66
N GLN A 448 39.89 1.73 4.38
CA GLN A 448 38.99 2.75 3.80
C GLN A 448 39.49 3.31 2.46
N ALA A 449 40.67 2.89 2.01
CA ALA A 449 41.20 3.33 0.73
C ALA A 449 40.44 2.71 -0.45
N ALA A 450 40.67 3.26 -1.64
CA ALA A 450 40.17 2.66 -2.87
C ALA A 450 40.70 1.23 -3.02
N GLY A 451 39.82 0.27 -3.30
CA GLY A 451 40.18 -1.14 -3.41
C GLY A 451 40.19 -1.90 -2.07
N GLU A 452 39.79 -1.27 -0.97
CA GLU A 452 39.64 -1.92 0.34
C GLU A 452 38.17 -2.18 0.66
N CYS A 453 37.91 -3.18 1.54
CA CYS A 453 36.54 -3.62 1.90
C CYS A 453 35.73 -2.53 2.58
N GLY A 454 36.36 -1.61 3.27
CA GLY A 454 35.72 -0.48 3.92
C GLY A 454 35.81 -0.49 5.46
N SER A 455 35.55 0.67 6.05
CA SER A 455 35.58 0.84 7.51
C SER A 455 34.61 -0.09 8.21
N GLY A 456 35.05 -0.67 9.34
CA GLY A 456 34.26 -1.56 10.17
C GLY A 456 34.21 -3.01 9.68
N ILE A 457 34.88 -3.33 8.59
CA ILE A 457 35.00 -4.69 8.04
C ILE A 457 36.36 -5.26 8.45
N ARG A 458 36.35 -6.43 9.06
CA ARG A 458 37.56 -7.07 9.61
C ARG A 458 38.29 -7.90 8.55
N PRO A 459 39.61 -8.15 8.73
CA PRO A 459 40.31 -9.16 7.95
C PRO A 459 39.57 -10.50 8.01
N ASP A 460 39.54 -11.19 6.90
CA ASP A 460 38.90 -12.49 6.72
C ASP A 460 37.39 -12.53 7.07
N GLN A 461 36.76 -11.37 7.27
CA GLN A 461 35.31 -11.30 7.48
C GLN A 461 34.57 -11.89 6.28
N PRO A 462 33.71 -12.90 6.49
CA PRO A 462 33.00 -13.54 5.39
C PRO A 462 31.75 -12.76 4.98
N LEU A 463 31.34 -12.93 3.72
CA LEU A 463 30.02 -12.55 3.25
C LEU A 463 29.00 -13.64 3.58
N ARG A 464 28.45 -13.56 4.78
CA ARG A 464 27.43 -14.47 5.30
C ARG A 464 26.33 -13.67 5.93
N PHE A 465 25.07 -13.94 5.50
CA PHE A 465 23.89 -13.20 5.95
C PHE A 465 22.72 -14.12 6.18
N THR A 466 21.80 -13.68 7.06
CA THR A 466 20.46 -14.25 7.19
C THR A 466 19.47 -13.38 6.43
N LEU A 467 18.53 -14.00 5.75
CA LEU A 467 17.41 -13.35 5.08
C LEU A 467 16.11 -13.93 5.61
N MET A 468 15.32 -13.11 6.30
CA MET A 468 13.98 -13.46 6.76
C MET A 468 12.96 -13.06 5.70
N TYR A 469 11.97 -13.92 5.46
CA TYR A 469 10.88 -13.68 4.53
C TYR A 469 9.62 -14.45 4.99
N PRO A 470 8.40 -14.00 4.61
CA PRO A 470 7.17 -14.64 5.04
C PRO A 470 6.91 -15.95 4.32
N ASP A 471 6.25 -16.87 5.03
CA ASP A 471 5.72 -18.11 4.51
C ASP A 471 4.40 -17.88 3.73
N GLY A 472 3.98 -18.90 2.99
CA GLY A 472 2.68 -18.92 2.35
C GLY A 472 2.60 -18.36 0.94
N MET A 473 3.70 -17.78 0.41
CA MET A 473 3.75 -17.19 -0.94
C MET A 473 4.78 -17.90 -1.81
N SER A 474 4.34 -18.79 -2.70
CA SER A 474 5.22 -19.64 -3.50
C SER A 474 6.18 -18.86 -4.41
N TYR A 475 5.81 -17.69 -4.90
CA TYR A 475 6.69 -16.85 -5.71
C TYR A 475 7.83 -16.26 -4.86
N THR A 476 7.55 -15.85 -3.62
CA THR A 476 8.57 -15.36 -2.68
C THR A 476 9.55 -16.47 -2.33
N ASP A 477 9.06 -17.66 -1.97
CA ASP A 477 9.89 -18.83 -1.64
C ASP A 477 10.87 -19.13 -2.76
N ASN A 478 10.36 -19.26 -3.99
CA ASN A 478 11.17 -19.57 -5.16
C ASN A 478 12.19 -18.47 -5.48
N ALA A 479 11.81 -17.20 -5.37
CA ALA A 479 12.69 -16.07 -5.61
C ALA A 479 13.83 -16.02 -4.58
N MET A 480 13.55 -16.28 -3.29
CA MET A 480 14.57 -16.29 -2.23
C MET A 480 15.52 -17.48 -2.37
N VAL A 481 15.02 -18.65 -2.76
CA VAL A 481 15.86 -19.83 -3.05
C VAL A 481 16.76 -19.58 -4.28
N ASP A 482 16.24 -18.95 -5.33
CA ASP A 482 17.05 -18.55 -6.50
C ASP A 482 18.12 -17.54 -6.11
N LEU A 483 17.76 -16.50 -5.34
CA LEU A 483 18.72 -15.52 -4.83
C LEU A 483 19.84 -16.19 -4.01
N GLN A 484 19.50 -17.14 -3.15
CA GLN A 484 20.48 -17.92 -2.38
C GLN A 484 21.42 -18.66 -3.32
N SER A 485 20.89 -19.31 -4.34
CA SER A 485 21.68 -20.04 -5.34
C SER A 485 22.62 -19.12 -6.12
N VAL A 486 22.11 -17.99 -6.62
CA VAL A 486 22.89 -17.00 -7.37
C VAL A 486 23.94 -16.34 -6.48
N ALA A 487 23.64 -16.05 -5.21
CA ALA A 487 24.58 -15.47 -4.26
C ALA A 487 25.80 -16.38 -4.02
N ARG A 488 25.60 -17.70 -4.00
CA ARG A 488 26.70 -18.70 -3.90
C ARG A 488 27.68 -18.60 -5.07
N GLU A 489 27.23 -18.20 -6.26
CA GLU A 489 28.08 -18.02 -7.43
C GLU A 489 29.12 -16.89 -7.25
N VAL A 490 28.89 -16.00 -6.29
CA VAL A 490 29.86 -14.95 -5.91
C VAL A 490 30.43 -15.20 -4.51
N GLY A 491 30.16 -16.38 -3.91
CA GLY A 491 30.65 -16.75 -2.60
C GLY A 491 29.97 -15.98 -1.44
N ILE A 492 28.74 -15.54 -1.61
CA ILE A 492 27.89 -15.02 -0.55
C ILE A 492 27.02 -16.18 -0.04
N GLU A 493 27.09 -16.45 1.25
CA GLU A 493 26.24 -17.44 1.93
C GLU A 493 25.01 -16.73 2.50
N LEU A 494 23.82 -17.07 1.97
CA LEU A 494 22.54 -16.64 2.52
C LEU A 494 21.91 -17.80 3.30
N THR A 495 21.58 -17.58 4.56
CA THR A 495 20.73 -18.48 5.34
C THR A 495 19.31 -17.97 5.30
N LEU A 496 18.43 -18.71 4.64
CA LEU A 496 17.02 -18.36 4.51
C LEU A 496 16.28 -18.70 5.82
N GLN A 497 15.40 -17.81 6.23
CA GLN A 497 14.57 -17.95 7.42
C GLN A 497 13.13 -17.59 7.07
N GLU A 498 12.38 -18.60 6.68
CA GLU A 498 10.94 -18.49 6.47
C GLU A 498 10.22 -18.35 7.80
N ARG A 499 9.29 -17.40 7.91
CA ARG A 499 8.55 -17.05 9.14
C ARG A 499 7.13 -16.64 8.76
N THR A 500 6.21 -16.68 9.73
CA THR A 500 4.88 -16.07 9.54
C THR A 500 5.00 -14.57 9.37
N THR A 501 4.11 -13.96 8.59
CA THR A 501 4.06 -12.50 8.37
C THR A 501 4.05 -11.74 9.70
N ALA A 502 3.22 -12.16 10.66
CA ALA A 502 3.20 -11.53 11.99
C ALA A 502 4.55 -11.60 12.74
N THR A 503 5.37 -12.63 12.49
CA THR A 503 6.72 -12.73 13.06
C THR A 503 7.68 -11.79 12.35
N ILE A 504 7.55 -11.66 11.03
CA ILE A 504 8.33 -10.72 10.21
C ILE A 504 8.07 -9.30 10.70
N ASP A 505 6.81 -8.89 10.79
CA ASP A 505 6.40 -7.55 11.24
C ASP A 505 6.91 -7.20 12.64
N ALA A 506 6.93 -8.20 13.54
CA ALA A 506 7.42 -7.99 14.90
C ALA A 506 8.95 -7.98 15.04
N GLN A 507 9.70 -8.51 14.07
CA GLN A 507 11.16 -8.65 14.16
C GLN A 507 11.93 -7.69 13.25
N ILE A 508 11.36 -7.32 12.11
CA ILE A 508 11.97 -6.38 11.17
C ILE A 508 11.47 -4.97 11.49
N GLU A 509 12.09 -4.36 12.48
CA GLU A 509 11.76 -2.99 12.93
C GLU A 509 13.02 -2.13 13.04
N PRO A 510 12.87 -0.78 13.01
CA PRO A 510 13.99 0.12 13.26
C PRO A 510 14.64 -0.18 14.60
N CYS A 511 15.93 -0.25 14.63
CA CYS A 511 16.65 -0.59 15.86
C CYS A 511 17.82 0.34 16.13
N GLN A 512 18.12 0.56 17.43
CA GLN A 512 19.31 1.31 17.83
C GLN A 512 20.56 0.43 17.74
N PRO A 513 21.71 0.93 17.28
CA PRO A 513 22.95 0.18 17.20
C PRO A 513 23.27 -0.52 18.54
N ARG A 514 23.66 -1.79 18.49
CA ARG A 514 23.95 -2.65 19.65
C ARG A 514 22.73 -3.11 20.46
N SER A 515 21.52 -2.71 20.09
CA SER A 515 20.30 -3.31 20.65
C SER A 515 20.16 -4.78 20.21
N PRO A 516 19.62 -5.67 21.06
CA PRO A 516 19.23 -7.03 20.63
C PRO A 516 18.23 -7.04 19.48
N ALA A 517 17.38 -6.02 19.35
CA ALA A 517 16.46 -5.83 18.25
C ALA A 517 17.16 -5.70 16.87
N CYS A 518 18.46 -5.34 16.85
CA CYS A 518 19.25 -5.27 15.60
C CYS A 518 19.84 -6.63 15.17
N ALA A 519 19.33 -7.75 15.66
CA ALA A 519 19.86 -9.08 15.32
C ALA A 519 19.54 -9.49 13.87
N TRP A 520 18.41 -9.06 13.29
CA TRP A 520 18.06 -9.32 11.91
C TRP A 520 19.02 -8.64 10.92
N GLN A 521 19.21 -9.19 9.71
CA GLN A 521 20.19 -8.70 8.75
C GLN A 521 19.56 -8.27 7.43
N LEU A 522 18.81 -9.16 6.78
CA LEU A 522 18.01 -8.86 5.59
C LEU A 522 16.59 -9.28 5.90
N GLY A 523 15.64 -8.48 5.48
CA GLY A 523 14.22 -8.72 5.68
C GLY A 523 13.40 -8.44 4.43
N GLN A 524 12.39 -9.28 4.17
CA GLN A 524 11.41 -9.13 3.10
C GLN A 524 10.02 -9.38 3.70
N TYR A 525 9.07 -8.50 3.39
CA TYR A 525 7.74 -8.51 4.01
C TYR A 525 6.69 -9.33 3.25
N GLY A 526 6.99 -9.80 2.04
CA GLY A 526 6.05 -10.55 1.19
C GLY A 526 5.08 -9.68 0.40
N SER A 527 4.97 -8.41 0.74
CA SER A 527 4.10 -7.45 0.07
C SER A 527 4.85 -6.19 -0.35
N ALA A 528 4.34 -5.51 -1.37
CA ALA A 528 4.89 -4.25 -1.84
C ALA A 528 4.65 -3.12 -0.82
N TRP A 529 5.55 -2.11 -0.78
CA TRP A 529 5.19 -0.81 -0.25
C TRP A 529 4.13 -0.20 -1.15
N VAL A 530 2.92 -0.05 -0.65
CA VAL A 530 1.81 0.57 -1.38
C VAL A 530 1.68 2.01 -0.91
N PHE A 531 1.65 2.96 -1.86
CA PHE A 531 1.40 4.36 -1.56
C PHE A 531 -0.09 4.58 -1.29
N ALA A 532 -0.51 4.23 -0.09
CA ALA A 532 -1.85 4.45 0.43
C ALA A 532 -1.76 4.48 1.97
N PRO A 533 -2.25 5.54 2.58
CA PRO A 533 -2.89 6.72 2.00
C PRO A 533 -1.94 7.86 1.58
N ASP A 534 -0.65 7.63 1.48
CA ASP A 534 0.40 8.59 1.09
C ASP A 534 0.65 8.57 -0.43
N HIS A 535 -0.31 8.99 -1.20
CA HIS A 535 -0.34 8.86 -2.65
C HIS A 535 0.81 9.53 -3.41
N TYR A 536 1.36 10.63 -2.92
CA TYR A 536 2.50 11.30 -3.57
C TYR A 536 3.81 10.59 -3.19
N PRO A 537 4.55 9.98 -4.16
CA PRO A 537 5.62 9.03 -3.84
C PRO A 537 6.93 9.71 -3.42
N SER A 538 6.91 10.49 -2.36
CA SER A 538 8.01 11.33 -1.87
C SER A 538 8.98 10.64 -0.91
N GLY A 539 8.63 9.52 -0.31
CA GLY A 539 9.51 8.63 0.45
C GLY A 539 9.90 9.09 1.84
N GLU A 540 9.20 10.07 2.42
CA GLU A 540 9.44 10.52 3.80
C GLU A 540 9.19 9.42 4.82
N GLU A 541 8.21 8.56 4.59
CA GLU A 541 7.87 7.47 5.50
C GLU A 541 8.85 6.30 5.45
N ILE A 542 9.44 6.02 4.27
CA ILE A 542 10.25 4.82 4.06
C ILE A 542 11.77 5.09 3.99
N PHE A 543 12.21 6.28 3.53
CA PHE A 543 13.65 6.53 3.31
C PHE A 543 14.21 7.67 4.15
N GLN A 544 13.38 8.50 4.78
CA GLN A 544 13.88 9.57 5.64
C GLN A 544 14.55 9.01 6.89
N THR A 545 15.68 9.60 7.25
CA THR A 545 16.40 9.19 8.47
C THR A 545 15.49 9.30 9.70
N GLY A 546 15.26 8.18 10.38
CA GLY A 546 14.47 8.09 11.61
C GLY A 546 12.97 7.91 11.42
N ALA A 547 12.47 7.84 10.17
CA ALA A 547 11.10 7.40 9.91
C ALA A 547 10.89 5.95 10.36
N LEU A 548 9.70 5.61 10.83
CA LEU A 548 9.43 4.24 11.30
C LEU A 548 9.41 3.23 10.17
N GLY A 549 8.91 3.60 8.99
CA GLY A 549 8.97 2.74 7.80
C GLY A 549 10.39 2.55 7.24
N ASN A 550 11.38 3.33 7.70
CA ASN A 550 12.80 3.11 7.40
C ASN A 550 13.37 2.04 8.36
N VAL A 551 12.82 0.83 8.28
CA VAL A 551 13.11 -0.23 9.26
C VAL A 551 14.58 -0.68 9.20
N GLY A 552 15.22 -0.63 8.03
CA GLY A 552 16.65 -0.86 7.86
C GLY A 552 17.54 0.18 8.54
N SER A 553 16.98 1.29 9.00
CA SER A 553 17.70 2.41 9.61
C SER A 553 18.73 3.04 8.67
N TYR A 554 18.39 3.15 7.38
CA TYR A 554 19.22 3.89 6.41
C TYR A 554 19.31 5.35 6.79
N SER A 555 20.50 5.95 6.66
CA SER A 555 20.70 7.37 6.98
C SER A 555 21.59 8.03 5.95
N ASN A 556 21.07 9.04 5.25
CA ASN A 556 21.78 9.79 4.24
C ASN A 556 21.26 11.22 4.12
N ARG A 557 22.00 12.19 4.64
CA ARG A 557 21.64 13.61 4.63
C ARG A 557 21.35 14.19 3.23
N ARG A 558 21.89 13.60 2.16
CA ARG A 558 21.56 14.04 0.79
C ARG A 558 20.17 13.57 0.41
N ILE A 559 19.83 12.33 0.72
CA ILE A 559 18.48 11.78 0.49
C ILE A 559 17.47 12.54 1.32
N ASP A 560 17.72 12.77 2.62
CA ASP A 560 16.82 13.54 3.49
C ASP A 560 16.50 14.92 2.90
N ARG A 561 17.52 15.65 2.38
CA ARG A 561 17.30 16.95 1.71
C ARG A 561 16.52 16.85 0.41
N LEU A 562 16.66 15.76 -0.33
CA LEU A 562 15.89 15.55 -1.56
C LEU A 562 14.44 15.20 -1.23
N ILE A 563 14.21 14.42 -0.20
CA ILE A 563 12.86 14.16 0.34
C ILE A 563 12.21 15.47 0.78
N GLU A 564 12.89 16.27 1.61
CA GLU A 564 12.39 17.58 2.03
C GLU A 564 12.07 18.50 0.84
N ALA A 565 12.87 18.43 -0.24
CA ALA A 565 12.61 19.20 -1.43
C ALA A 565 11.31 18.74 -2.15
N THR A 566 10.93 17.47 -2.10
CA THR A 566 9.66 17.00 -2.68
C THR A 566 8.45 17.52 -1.91
N THR A 567 8.56 17.60 -0.59
CA THR A 567 7.48 18.01 0.31
C THR A 567 7.28 19.53 0.35
N THR A 568 8.33 20.31 0.04
CA THR A 568 8.31 21.80 0.13
C THR A 568 8.38 22.51 -1.22
N ALA A 569 8.61 21.80 -2.32
CA ALA A 569 8.73 22.42 -3.64
C ALA A 569 7.41 23.08 -4.08
N PRO A 570 7.45 24.31 -4.64
CA PRO A 570 6.27 24.86 -5.25
C PRO A 570 5.86 24.02 -6.47
N ALA A 571 4.57 24.03 -6.81
CA ALA A 571 4.00 23.21 -7.89
C ALA A 571 4.80 23.22 -9.20
N SER A 572 5.37 24.39 -9.57
CA SER A 572 6.21 24.53 -10.78
C SER A 572 7.55 23.76 -10.74
N ARG A 573 7.96 23.26 -9.58
CA ARG A 573 9.21 22.51 -9.38
C ARG A 573 8.98 21.12 -8.78
N ALA A 574 7.76 20.76 -8.45
CA ALA A 574 7.41 19.51 -7.76
C ALA A 574 7.92 18.27 -8.52
N THR A 575 7.62 18.16 -9.81
CA THR A 575 8.11 17.06 -10.66
C THR A 575 9.63 16.95 -10.66
N ARG A 576 10.34 18.08 -10.83
CA ARG A 576 11.82 18.06 -10.82
C ARG A 576 12.41 17.63 -9.47
N ALA A 577 11.77 18.02 -8.37
CA ALA A 577 12.20 17.62 -7.04
C ALA A 577 12.00 16.11 -6.85
N LEU A 578 10.85 15.59 -7.28
CA LEU A 578 10.53 14.17 -7.23
C LEU A 578 11.50 13.34 -8.08
N ASP A 579 11.79 13.75 -9.33
CA ASP A 579 12.75 13.08 -10.22
C ASP A 579 14.15 13.04 -9.60
N ALA A 580 14.59 14.13 -8.98
CA ALA A 580 15.90 14.20 -8.33
C ALA A 580 16.01 13.26 -7.14
N TYR A 581 14.96 13.19 -6.34
CA TYR A 581 14.84 12.24 -5.23
C TYR A 581 14.83 10.79 -5.74
N ALA A 582 13.92 10.45 -6.64
CA ALA A 582 13.77 9.10 -7.18
C ALA A 582 15.07 8.59 -7.80
N ASN A 583 15.75 9.44 -8.60
CA ASN A 583 17.04 9.09 -9.20
C ASN A 583 18.14 8.89 -8.16
N ALA A 584 18.17 9.67 -7.09
CA ALA A 584 19.16 9.51 -6.04
C ALA A 584 18.94 8.21 -5.25
N VAL A 585 17.69 7.90 -4.86
CA VAL A 585 17.37 6.69 -4.10
C VAL A 585 17.67 5.43 -4.91
N ARG A 586 17.22 5.36 -6.18
CA ARG A 586 17.49 4.19 -7.02
C ARG A 586 18.98 3.89 -7.21
N LEU A 587 19.85 4.92 -7.19
CA LEU A 587 21.30 4.76 -7.33
C LEU A 587 22.00 4.48 -5.99
N GLN A 588 21.43 4.90 -4.88
CA GLN A 588 21.99 4.68 -3.54
C GLN A 588 21.57 3.35 -2.92
N LEU A 589 20.51 2.72 -3.44
CA LEU A 589 20.03 1.41 -2.97
C LEU A 589 19.89 1.36 -1.42
N PRO A 590 19.04 2.20 -0.81
CA PRO A 590 18.71 1.98 0.61
C PRO A 590 18.14 0.59 0.81
N ASP A 591 17.37 0.13 -0.17
CA ASP A 591 16.79 -1.21 -0.26
C ASP A 591 17.21 -1.89 -1.55
N PHE A 592 17.02 -3.21 -1.60
CA PHE A 592 17.24 -4.00 -2.78
C PHE A 592 15.93 -4.18 -3.54
N TRP A 593 15.89 -3.63 -4.75
CA TRP A 593 14.72 -3.69 -5.61
C TRP A 593 14.47 -5.10 -6.12
N GLN A 594 13.25 -5.57 -5.96
CA GLN A 594 12.76 -6.82 -6.56
C GLN A 594 11.49 -6.56 -7.38
N PRO A 595 11.00 -7.51 -8.22
CA PRO A 595 9.78 -7.29 -8.97
C PRO A 595 8.61 -7.04 -8.01
N SER A 596 7.81 -6.02 -8.26
CA SER A 596 6.53 -5.89 -7.59
C SER A 596 5.59 -6.99 -8.08
N PRO A 597 4.96 -7.75 -7.20
CA PRO A 597 4.01 -8.76 -7.61
C PRO A 597 2.79 -8.09 -8.24
N GLY A 598 2.38 -8.57 -9.40
CA GLY A 598 1.03 -8.39 -9.89
C GLY A 598 0.25 -9.64 -9.50
N THR A 599 -0.97 -9.47 -9.05
CA THR A 599 -1.86 -10.58 -8.73
C THR A 599 -2.94 -10.74 -9.79
N LEU A 600 -3.54 -11.92 -9.89
CA LEU A 600 -4.82 -12.08 -10.54
C LEU A 600 -5.90 -12.04 -9.48
N GLU A 601 -6.95 -11.29 -9.74
CA GLU A 601 -8.16 -11.34 -8.97
C GLU A 601 -9.22 -12.16 -9.70
N SER A 602 -9.94 -12.98 -8.95
CA SER A 602 -11.05 -13.77 -9.43
C SER A 602 -12.37 -13.11 -9.08
N PHE A 603 -13.31 -13.09 -10.02
CA PHE A 603 -14.66 -12.56 -9.81
C PHE A 603 -15.67 -13.50 -10.43
N GLN A 604 -16.76 -13.82 -9.74
CA GLN A 604 -17.89 -14.49 -10.35
C GLN A 604 -18.37 -13.68 -11.56
N SER A 605 -18.66 -14.35 -12.69
CA SER A 605 -19.03 -13.70 -13.95
C SER A 605 -20.28 -12.82 -13.86
N ASN A 606 -21.20 -13.13 -12.91
CA ASN A 606 -22.41 -12.36 -12.65
C ASN A 606 -22.25 -11.33 -11.51
N LEU A 607 -21.04 -11.18 -10.95
CA LEU A 607 -20.73 -10.12 -9.99
C LEU A 607 -20.13 -8.93 -10.74
N HIS A 608 -20.73 -7.76 -10.58
CA HIS A 608 -20.37 -6.52 -11.25
C HIS A 608 -20.04 -5.40 -10.24
N GLY A 609 -19.52 -4.28 -10.72
CA GLY A 609 -19.06 -3.17 -9.89
C GLY A 609 -17.71 -3.43 -9.22
N THR A 610 -17.02 -4.50 -9.62
CA THR A 610 -15.77 -4.99 -9.03
C THR A 610 -14.55 -4.40 -9.76
N THR A 611 -14.48 -3.08 -9.91
CA THR A 611 -13.29 -2.43 -10.48
C THR A 611 -12.21 -2.38 -9.39
N PRO A 612 -11.03 -2.97 -9.60
CA PRO A 612 -9.95 -2.89 -8.64
C PRO A 612 -9.57 -1.44 -8.33
N ASN A 613 -9.31 -1.16 -7.07
CA ASN A 613 -8.75 0.12 -6.64
C ASN A 613 -7.23 0.02 -6.65
N ALA A 614 -6.54 0.99 -7.25
CA ALA A 614 -5.07 0.98 -7.38
C ALA A 614 -4.31 0.95 -6.03
N TYR A 615 -5.00 1.26 -4.95
CA TYR A 615 -4.45 1.26 -3.58
C TYR A 615 -4.84 0.01 -2.78
N GLY A 616 -5.57 -0.92 -3.38
CA GLY A 616 -6.06 -2.12 -2.69
C GLY A 616 -7.34 -1.93 -1.88
N TYR A 617 -7.95 -0.74 -1.85
CA TYR A 617 -9.21 -0.57 -1.11
C TYR A 617 -10.32 -1.43 -1.70
N LEU A 618 -10.99 -2.21 -0.88
CA LEU A 618 -12.21 -2.89 -1.25
C LEU A 618 -13.40 -1.92 -1.25
N THR A 619 -14.24 -2.03 -2.28
CA THR A 619 -15.44 -1.20 -2.44
C THR A 619 -16.67 -2.06 -2.68
N PRO A 620 -17.01 -3.00 -1.78
CA PRO A 620 -18.14 -3.91 -1.97
C PRO A 620 -19.50 -3.20 -1.94
N GLU A 621 -19.57 -1.94 -1.60
CA GLU A 621 -20.78 -1.10 -1.76
C GLU A 621 -21.15 -0.90 -3.23
N ASP A 622 -20.20 -0.98 -4.17
CA ASP A 622 -20.43 -0.88 -5.60
C ASP A 622 -20.81 -2.22 -6.23
N TRP A 623 -20.65 -3.32 -5.49
CA TRP A 623 -20.84 -4.66 -6.02
C TRP A 623 -22.31 -5.05 -6.07
N TYR A 624 -22.69 -5.70 -7.16
CA TYR A 624 -24.04 -6.25 -7.32
C TYR A 624 -24.02 -7.48 -8.21
N PHE A 625 -24.93 -8.40 -7.93
CA PHE A 625 -25.17 -9.55 -8.79
C PHE A 625 -26.16 -9.22 -9.90
N THR A 626 -26.03 -9.91 -11.04
CA THR A 626 -27.04 -9.97 -12.09
C THR A 626 -27.58 -11.40 -12.20
N ARG A 627 -28.73 -11.53 -12.89
CA ARG A 627 -29.36 -12.84 -13.13
C ARG A 627 -28.61 -13.63 -14.21
#